data_ad1fdb3cd4e579a80373cd4b17f4f714
#
_entry.id   ad1fdb3cd4e579a80373cd4b17f4f714
#
_cell.length_a   1.000
_cell.length_b   1.000
_cell.length_c   1.000
_cell.angle_alpha   90.00
_cell.angle_beta   90.00
_cell.angle_gamma   90.00
#
_symmetry.space_group_name_H-M   'P 1'
#
loop_
_entity.id
_entity.type
_entity.pdbx_description
1 polymer ?
#
loop_
_entity_poly.entity_id
_entity_poly.type
_entity_poly.pdbx_seq_one_letter_code
_entity_poly.pdbx_strand_id
1 'polypeptide(L)'
;MAMFSIAAPQRLTPAYNPVKYYYASTNSGFAGFKFIFDIYESGTTNKIAEYRVLPNASTFYGEIDLSKLLQSYVSYDLQPTNDTSYVAPNSYYKYDVKVGEEYLTIVQYTASLTNNGGNVQINVTNSFVAGDQIVIAQSDGGVANPNLEGLFTVLSVGVGYLVVNSPWSLVTNAAINGDITYADGRKTVTRDIITQLNNYVFNGALPWTQWPLWDENQYYLQTAFDKFLTSCPAANFYCTLSQDLWMNAVYEAAGIGTHKIVFTNDGAETFEKTLSASDYITGNAVGPNNLGTLTVVSGTLPLIKPTTQAYEYYYEFNGNQVTQSYRVNIDRRTQKEEYSIIFLDRYGSWGSFAFTGRAYQRGTVQREQYNMDVLGKIASSQWTYDLIDRGYINSYVTVEETIDLNTDWMTEEMATYFTELISSPYTYFKISNYDESCDIPASTKYISCNIVNSNYEYYKQRNKNLIKQSITIKLANNDMVNG
;
A
#
# COMPACT_ATOMS: atom_id res chain seq x y z
N MET A 1 -14.60 -26.45 16.85
CA MET A 1 -13.71 -25.58 16.05
C MET A 1 -12.93 -24.77 17.08
N ALA A 2 -11.62 -24.94 17.15
CA ALA A 2 -10.82 -24.35 18.23
C ALA A 2 -10.50 -22.85 17.99
N MET A 3 -10.49 -22.42 16.73
CA MET A 3 -10.10 -21.07 16.33
C MET A 3 -11.22 -20.35 15.59
N PHE A 4 -11.33 -19.03 15.78
CA PHE A 4 -12.32 -18.19 15.08
C PHE A 4 -11.78 -16.76 14.85
N SER A 5 -12.25 -16.13 13.78
CA SER A 5 -11.91 -14.74 13.47
C SER A 5 -12.72 -13.79 14.36
N ILE A 6 -12.03 -12.81 14.95
CA ILE A 6 -12.65 -11.72 15.73
C ILE A 6 -12.83 -10.50 14.84
N ALA A 7 -11.78 -10.13 14.10
CA ALA A 7 -11.82 -9.03 13.14
C ALA A 7 -10.78 -9.25 12.05
N ALA A 8 -11.10 -8.78 10.86
CA ALA A 8 -10.21 -8.75 9.72
C ALA A 8 -10.40 -7.42 8.97
N PRO A 9 -9.42 -6.96 8.21
CA PRO A 9 -9.59 -5.80 7.35
C PRO A 9 -10.61 -6.09 6.26
N GLN A 10 -11.11 -5.04 5.63
CA GLN A 10 -11.92 -5.18 4.42
C GLN A 10 -11.08 -5.81 3.31
N ARG A 11 -11.75 -6.43 2.35
CA ARG A 11 -11.09 -7.18 1.27
C ARG A 11 -10.19 -6.30 0.39
N LEU A 12 -10.59 -5.04 0.16
CA LEU A 12 -9.78 -4.01 -0.49
C LEU A 12 -9.36 -2.97 0.55
N THR A 13 -8.08 -2.86 0.82
CA THR A 13 -7.55 -2.01 1.90
C THR A 13 -6.34 -1.20 1.42
N PRO A 14 -6.20 0.09 1.78
CA PRO A 14 -4.99 0.85 1.47
C PRO A 14 -3.79 0.32 2.27
N ALA A 15 -2.67 0.09 1.60
CA ALA A 15 -1.50 -0.58 2.17
C ALA A 15 -0.80 0.21 3.28
N TYR A 16 -0.90 1.56 3.25
CA TYR A 16 -0.26 2.43 4.24
C TYR A 16 -1.12 2.69 5.48
N ASN A 17 -2.35 2.13 5.52
CA ASN A 17 -3.20 2.11 6.71
C ASN A 17 -3.06 0.76 7.43
N PRO A 18 -3.50 0.63 8.71
CA PRO A 18 -3.41 -0.63 9.43
C PRO A 18 -4.16 -1.77 8.75
N VAL A 19 -3.45 -2.87 8.45
CA VAL A 19 -4.02 -4.11 7.88
C VAL A 19 -4.00 -5.18 8.98
N LYS A 20 -4.93 -5.05 9.93
CA LYS A 20 -4.91 -5.82 11.17
C LYS A 20 -5.87 -7.01 11.14
N TYR A 21 -5.37 -8.14 11.59
CA TYR A 21 -6.12 -9.38 11.79
C TYR A 21 -6.14 -9.73 13.27
N TYR A 22 -7.33 -10.14 13.74
CA TYR A 22 -7.56 -10.57 15.11
C TYR A 22 -8.22 -11.93 15.13
N TYR A 23 -7.61 -12.90 15.82
CA TYR A 23 -8.12 -14.25 15.97
C TYR A 23 -8.11 -14.68 17.43
N ALA A 24 -9.06 -15.53 17.79
CA ALA A 24 -9.09 -16.19 19.09
C ALA A 24 -9.03 -17.71 18.92
N SER A 25 -8.51 -18.40 19.92
CA SER A 25 -8.51 -19.85 20.02
C SER A 25 -8.91 -20.31 21.42
N THR A 26 -9.69 -21.37 21.51
CA THR A 26 -9.98 -22.03 22.79
C THR A 26 -8.74 -22.67 23.40
N ASN A 27 -7.70 -22.89 22.60
CA ASN A 27 -6.43 -23.49 23.01
C ASN A 27 -5.41 -22.45 23.50
N SER A 28 -5.76 -21.16 23.52
CA SER A 28 -4.85 -20.06 23.86
C SER A 28 -4.27 -20.13 25.29
N GLY A 29 -4.89 -20.92 26.17
CA GLY A 29 -4.39 -21.20 27.53
C GLY A 29 -3.36 -22.31 27.60
N PHE A 30 -3.08 -23.04 26.53
CA PHE A 30 -2.09 -24.11 26.55
C PHE A 30 -0.67 -23.56 26.62
N ALA A 31 0.21 -24.28 27.30
CA ALA A 31 1.60 -23.88 27.45
C ALA A 31 2.31 -23.73 26.09
N GLY A 32 3.03 -22.64 25.93
CA GLY A 32 3.76 -22.35 24.70
C GLY A 32 2.89 -22.04 23.47
N PHE A 33 1.62 -21.70 23.70
CA PHE A 33 0.68 -21.38 22.62
C PHE A 33 1.14 -20.17 21.79
N LYS A 34 1.01 -20.30 20.47
CA LYS A 34 1.21 -19.22 19.49
C LYS A 34 0.22 -19.35 18.35
N PHE A 35 -0.23 -18.23 17.85
CA PHE A 35 -0.89 -18.16 16.55
C PHE A 35 0.17 -18.22 15.43
N ILE A 36 -0.12 -18.94 14.36
CA ILE A 36 0.70 -18.99 13.15
C ILE A 36 -0.07 -18.27 12.05
N PHE A 37 0.56 -17.25 11.47
CA PHE A 37 0.01 -16.55 10.31
C PHE A 37 0.91 -16.84 9.12
N ASP A 38 0.39 -17.57 8.16
CA ASP A 38 1.02 -17.88 6.90
C ASP A 38 0.44 -16.97 5.81
N ILE A 39 1.26 -16.15 5.22
CA ILE A 39 0.87 -15.17 4.20
C ILE A 39 1.34 -15.69 2.84
N TYR A 40 0.43 -15.77 1.89
CA TYR A 40 0.69 -16.25 0.55
C TYR A 40 0.37 -15.20 -0.50
N GLU A 41 1.07 -15.27 -1.62
CA GLU A 41 0.60 -14.63 -2.84
C GLU A 41 -0.67 -15.34 -3.31
N SER A 42 -1.76 -14.57 -3.52
CA SER A 42 -3.08 -15.17 -3.74
C SER A 42 -3.13 -16.00 -5.01
N GLY A 43 -3.81 -17.15 -4.90
CA GLY A 43 -3.94 -18.12 -6.01
C GLY A 43 -2.66 -18.91 -6.30
N THR A 44 -1.61 -18.77 -5.49
CA THR A 44 -0.36 -19.51 -5.63
C THR A 44 -0.03 -20.30 -4.35
N THR A 45 1.03 -21.11 -4.42
CA THR A 45 1.62 -21.77 -3.24
C THR A 45 2.82 -21.01 -2.68
N ASN A 46 3.11 -19.82 -3.23
CA ASN A 46 4.23 -18.99 -2.82
C ASN A 46 3.94 -18.33 -1.47
N LYS A 47 4.61 -18.80 -0.42
CA LYS A 47 4.53 -18.19 0.91
C LYS A 47 5.48 -16.99 0.97
N ILE A 48 4.93 -15.80 1.21
CA ILE A 48 5.70 -14.55 1.31
C ILE A 48 6.17 -14.25 2.73
N ALA A 49 5.43 -14.71 3.75
CA ALA A 49 5.82 -14.56 5.15
C ALA A 49 5.17 -15.60 6.06
N GLU A 50 5.81 -15.85 7.21
CA GLU A 50 5.26 -16.61 8.32
C GLU A 50 5.50 -15.83 9.62
N TYR A 51 4.46 -15.65 10.41
CA TYR A 51 4.56 -15.02 11.71
C TYR A 51 4.03 -15.95 12.80
N ARG A 52 4.73 -16.00 13.92
CA ARG A 52 4.33 -16.73 15.12
C ARG A 52 4.11 -15.73 16.24
N VAL A 53 2.87 -15.50 16.59
CA VAL A 53 2.45 -14.42 17.48
C VAL A 53 1.93 -15.01 18.79
N LEU A 54 2.43 -14.51 19.92
CA LEU A 54 1.89 -14.83 21.23
C LEU A 54 0.50 -14.19 21.40
N PRO A 55 -0.42 -14.85 22.13
CA PRO A 55 -1.66 -14.22 22.52
C PRO A 55 -1.40 -12.92 23.31
N ASN A 56 -2.22 -11.92 23.07
CA ASN A 56 -2.25 -10.71 23.88
C ASN A 56 -2.60 -11.05 25.32
N ALA A 57 -1.83 -10.55 26.28
CA ALA A 57 -1.97 -10.92 27.70
C ALA A 57 -3.34 -10.57 28.32
N SER A 58 -4.06 -9.59 27.80
CA SER A 58 -5.34 -9.14 28.32
C SER A 58 -6.55 -9.71 27.57
N THR A 59 -6.46 -9.88 26.24
CA THR A 59 -7.57 -10.33 25.40
C THR A 59 -7.45 -11.79 24.98
N PHE A 60 -6.26 -12.38 25.10
CA PHE A 60 -5.91 -13.71 24.57
C PHE A 60 -6.07 -13.84 23.05
N TYR A 61 -6.16 -12.72 22.32
CA TYR A 61 -6.23 -12.72 20.87
C TYR A 61 -4.85 -12.73 20.23
N GLY A 62 -4.75 -13.39 19.09
CA GLY A 62 -3.64 -13.22 18.16
C GLY A 62 -3.88 -11.96 17.32
N GLU A 63 -2.99 -11.00 17.42
CA GLU A 63 -3.05 -9.74 16.66
C GLU A 63 -1.83 -9.64 15.75
N ILE A 64 -2.06 -9.34 14.48
CA ILE A 64 -1.00 -9.04 13.52
C ILE A 64 -1.41 -7.86 12.64
N ASP A 65 -0.44 -6.99 12.35
CA ASP A 65 -0.57 -5.91 11.35
C ASP A 65 0.35 -6.22 10.18
N LEU A 66 -0.23 -6.46 9.02
CA LEU A 66 0.49 -6.80 7.79
C LEU A 66 0.89 -5.57 6.96
N SER A 67 0.52 -4.35 7.37
CA SER A 67 0.74 -3.13 6.59
C SER A 67 2.19 -2.97 6.15
N LYS A 68 3.17 -3.17 7.06
CA LYS A 68 4.60 -3.03 6.75
C LYS A 68 5.10 -4.05 5.72
N LEU A 69 4.61 -5.28 5.78
CA LEU A 69 4.93 -6.29 4.79
C LEU A 69 4.34 -5.90 3.43
N LEU A 70 3.04 -5.59 3.40
CA LEU A 70 2.29 -5.38 2.17
C LEU A 70 2.67 -4.09 1.45
N GLN A 71 3.14 -3.05 2.16
CA GLN A 71 3.71 -1.84 1.57
C GLN A 71 4.87 -2.12 0.62
N SER A 72 5.65 -3.16 0.87
CA SER A 72 6.78 -3.52 0.00
C SER A 72 6.38 -4.19 -1.32
N TYR A 73 5.13 -4.58 -1.46
CA TYR A 73 4.58 -5.24 -2.65
C TYR A 73 3.74 -4.30 -3.53
N VAL A 74 3.49 -3.09 -3.08
CA VAL A 74 2.74 -2.10 -3.86
C VAL A 74 3.63 -0.92 -4.22
N SER A 75 3.40 -0.38 -5.40
CA SER A 75 4.08 0.78 -5.93
C SER A 75 3.11 1.57 -6.82
N TYR A 76 3.57 2.16 -7.88
CA TYR A 76 2.76 2.87 -8.84
C TYR A 76 3.19 2.53 -10.27
N ASP A 77 2.24 2.68 -11.18
CA ASP A 77 2.50 2.56 -12.62
C ASP A 77 2.30 3.94 -13.26
N LEU A 78 3.37 4.52 -13.82
CA LEU A 78 3.30 5.78 -14.53
C LEU A 78 3.39 5.52 -16.03
N GLN A 79 2.28 5.77 -16.75
CA GLN A 79 2.21 5.66 -18.21
C GLN A 79 1.83 7.01 -18.85
N PRO A 80 2.71 8.00 -18.81
CA PRO A 80 2.40 9.36 -19.21
C PRO A 80 2.11 9.53 -20.72
N THR A 81 2.58 8.60 -21.54
CA THR A 81 2.37 8.60 -23.00
C THR A 81 1.13 7.83 -23.44
N ASN A 82 0.47 7.15 -22.52
CA ASN A 82 -0.66 6.30 -22.84
C ASN A 82 -1.98 7.09 -22.74
N ASP A 83 -2.61 7.30 -23.87
CA ASP A 83 -3.91 8.01 -23.98
C ASP A 83 -5.09 7.04 -23.80
N THR A 84 -4.83 5.77 -23.52
CA THR A 84 -5.82 4.73 -23.34
C THR A 84 -5.83 4.23 -21.90
N SER A 85 -6.71 3.28 -21.62
CA SER A 85 -6.70 2.55 -20.34
C SER A 85 -5.49 1.63 -20.26
N TYR A 86 -4.94 1.48 -19.07
CA TYR A 86 -3.84 0.58 -18.76
C TYR A 86 -4.12 -0.18 -17.48
N VAL A 87 -3.59 -1.38 -17.38
CA VAL A 87 -3.54 -2.13 -16.14
C VAL A 87 -2.45 -1.53 -15.26
N ALA A 88 -2.73 -1.36 -13.99
CA ALA A 88 -1.78 -0.86 -13.00
C ALA A 88 -1.34 -1.97 -12.02
N PRO A 89 -0.59 -3.00 -12.47
CA PRO A 89 -0.30 -4.21 -11.70
C PRO A 89 0.54 -3.93 -10.46
N ASN A 90 1.36 -2.86 -10.46
CA ASN A 90 2.16 -2.50 -9.32
C ASN A 90 1.38 -1.66 -8.28
N SER A 91 0.21 -1.12 -8.64
CA SER A 91 -0.57 -0.28 -7.74
C SER A 91 -1.41 -1.07 -6.74
N TYR A 92 -1.47 -2.39 -6.87
CA TYR A 92 -2.16 -3.28 -5.93
C TYR A 92 -1.43 -4.61 -5.78
N TYR A 93 -1.71 -5.30 -4.67
CA TYR A 93 -1.20 -6.64 -4.44
C TYR A 93 -2.29 -7.55 -3.87
N LYS A 94 -2.36 -8.77 -4.39
CA LYS A 94 -3.34 -9.78 -3.99
C LYS A 94 -2.69 -10.83 -3.10
N TYR A 95 -3.27 -11.07 -1.92
CA TYR A 95 -2.69 -11.98 -0.94
C TYR A 95 -3.76 -12.81 -0.22
N ASP A 96 -3.32 -13.94 0.32
CA ASP A 96 -4.13 -14.84 1.13
C ASP A 96 -3.52 -14.95 2.53
N VAL A 97 -4.36 -15.00 3.55
CA VAL A 97 -3.95 -15.21 4.95
C VAL A 97 -4.50 -16.55 5.42
N LYS A 98 -3.61 -17.42 5.85
CA LYS A 98 -3.97 -18.69 6.48
C LYS A 98 -3.48 -18.66 7.92
N VAL A 99 -4.38 -19.06 8.83
CA VAL A 99 -4.12 -18.98 10.27
C VAL A 99 -4.16 -20.36 10.87
N GLY A 100 -3.16 -20.62 11.67
CA GLY A 100 -2.99 -21.86 12.42
C GLY A 100 -2.58 -21.60 13.86
N GLU A 101 -2.28 -22.66 14.58
CA GLU A 101 -1.84 -22.61 15.97
C GLU A 101 -0.74 -23.61 16.27
N GLU A 102 0.12 -23.28 17.21
CA GLU A 102 1.07 -24.21 17.80
C GLU A 102 1.02 -24.10 19.33
N TYR A 103 1.21 -25.21 20.01
CA TYR A 103 1.35 -25.27 21.47
C TYR A 103 2.13 -26.52 21.85
N LEU A 104 2.63 -26.56 23.08
CA LEU A 104 3.28 -27.77 23.58
C LEU A 104 2.26 -28.93 23.58
N THR A 105 2.69 -30.07 23.08
CA THR A 105 1.85 -31.26 23.13
C THR A 105 1.71 -31.72 24.57
N ILE A 106 0.52 -31.55 25.13
CA ILE A 106 0.20 -31.87 26.51
C ILE A 106 -0.90 -32.92 26.50
N VAL A 107 -0.72 -33.96 27.26
CA VAL A 107 -1.78 -34.92 27.61
C VAL A 107 -2.22 -34.63 29.01
N GLN A 108 -3.35 -33.98 29.19
CA GLN A 108 -3.98 -33.79 30.48
C GLN A 108 -4.61 -35.12 30.90
N TYR A 109 -4.39 -35.50 32.14
CA TYR A 109 -4.89 -36.75 32.63
C TYR A 109 -5.50 -36.67 34.02
N THR A 110 -6.59 -37.40 34.18
CA THR A 110 -7.07 -37.95 35.41
C THR A 110 -7.00 -39.45 35.23
N ALA A 111 -5.97 -40.08 35.72
CA ALA A 111 -5.66 -41.45 35.37
C ALA A 111 -5.55 -42.34 36.57
N SER A 112 -6.00 -43.59 36.38
CA SER A 112 -5.65 -44.65 37.32
C SER A 112 -4.26 -45.20 36.98
N LEU A 113 -3.55 -45.60 38.03
CA LEU A 113 -2.27 -46.26 37.91
C LEU A 113 -2.45 -47.77 38.15
N THR A 114 -1.73 -48.55 37.39
CA THR A 114 -1.74 -50.03 37.52
C THR A 114 -0.30 -50.56 37.40
N ASN A 115 -0.09 -51.76 37.98
CA ASN A 115 1.21 -52.42 37.86
C ASN A 115 1.29 -53.16 36.49
N ASN A 116 2.33 -52.87 35.75
CA ASN A 116 2.62 -53.59 34.51
C ASN A 116 4.08 -54.10 34.56
N GLY A 117 4.24 -55.38 34.92
CA GLY A 117 5.57 -55.99 34.97
C GLY A 117 6.54 -55.37 35.95
N GLY A 118 6.07 -54.76 37.08
CA GLY A 118 6.87 -54.04 38.04
C GLY A 118 7.07 -52.58 37.76
N ASN A 119 6.59 -52.08 36.65
CA ASN A 119 6.63 -50.65 36.26
C ASN A 119 5.24 -50.00 36.37
N VAL A 120 5.22 -48.67 36.40
CA VAL A 120 3.97 -47.92 36.46
C VAL A 120 3.32 -47.82 35.09
N GLN A 121 2.08 -48.27 34.99
CA GLN A 121 1.21 -48.02 33.88
C GLN A 121 0.25 -46.89 34.22
N ILE A 122 0.20 -45.86 33.37
CA ILE A 122 -0.72 -44.73 33.44
C ILE A 122 -1.83 -44.97 32.39
N ASN A 123 -3.06 -45.11 32.86
CA ASN A 123 -4.20 -45.39 31.99
C ASN A 123 -4.77 -44.09 31.45
N VAL A 124 -4.27 -43.68 30.31
CA VAL A 124 -4.65 -42.43 29.61
C VAL A 124 -4.53 -42.60 28.09
N THR A 125 -5.48 -42.02 27.37
CA THR A 125 -5.39 -41.95 25.91
C THR A 125 -4.26 -41.01 25.54
N ASN A 126 -3.31 -41.45 24.73
CA ASN A 126 -2.11 -40.72 24.43
C ASN A 126 -1.61 -40.99 23.00
N SER A 127 -0.61 -40.20 22.57
CA SER A 127 0.07 -40.32 21.27
C SER A 127 1.58 -40.59 21.41
N PHE A 128 2.04 -40.97 22.61
CA PHE A 128 3.44 -41.31 22.86
C PHE A 128 3.82 -42.64 22.20
N VAL A 129 5.12 -42.82 21.98
CA VAL A 129 5.70 -44.08 21.50
C VAL A 129 6.78 -44.57 22.47
N ALA A 130 7.08 -45.87 22.41
CA ALA A 130 8.14 -46.41 23.22
C ALA A 130 9.48 -45.74 22.93
N GLY A 131 10.22 -45.33 23.94
CA GLY A 131 11.46 -44.57 23.88
C GLY A 131 11.28 -43.06 24.00
N ASP A 132 10.07 -42.52 23.94
CA ASP A 132 9.85 -41.09 24.22
C ASP A 132 10.24 -40.74 25.62
N GLN A 133 10.90 -39.58 25.78
CA GLN A 133 11.11 -38.97 27.10
C GLN A 133 9.97 -38.00 27.39
N ILE A 134 9.36 -38.14 28.57
CA ILE A 134 8.21 -37.34 28.98
C ILE A 134 8.47 -36.73 30.36
N VAL A 135 7.82 -35.58 30.57
CA VAL A 135 7.77 -34.95 31.89
C VAL A 135 6.34 -35.09 32.41
N ILE A 136 6.22 -35.68 33.59
CA ILE A 136 4.97 -35.79 34.34
C ILE A 136 4.93 -34.68 35.37
N ALA A 137 3.87 -33.83 35.28
CA ALA A 137 3.61 -32.79 36.27
C ALA A 137 2.24 -33.06 36.90
N GLN A 138 2.22 -33.31 38.20
CA GLN A 138 0.99 -33.57 38.93
C GLN A 138 0.35 -32.27 39.38
N SER A 139 -0.99 -32.18 39.34
CA SER A 139 -1.75 -30.97 39.72
C SER A 139 -1.57 -30.60 41.23
N ASP A 140 -1.19 -31.56 42.05
CA ASP A 140 -0.92 -31.37 43.49
C ASP A 140 0.59 -31.12 43.81
N GLY A 141 1.41 -30.92 42.76
CA GLY A 141 2.86 -30.77 42.90
C GLY A 141 3.58 -32.03 43.38
N GLY A 142 3.03 -33.21 43.05
CA GLY A 142 3.62 -34.50 43.38
C GLY A 142 3.34 -35.00 44.79
N VAL A 143 2.42 -34.35 45.51
CA VAL A 143 2.12 -34.74 46.91
C VAL A 143 1.53 -36.17 46.96
N ALA A 144 0.65 -36.54 46.03
CA ALA A 144 0.04 -37.88 46.02
C ALA A 144 1.01 -38.98 45.57
N ASN A 145 1.91 -38.70 44.63
CA ASN A 145 2.89 -39.66 44.12
C ASN A 145 4.23 -38.95 43.83
N PRO A 146 5.02 -38.63 44.87
CA PRO A 146 6.24 -37.84 44.70
C PRO A 146 7.29 -38.48 43.79
N ASN A 147 7.25 -39.80 43.60
CA ASN A 147 8.15 -40.54 42.74
C ASN A 147 7.66 -40.58 41.26
N LEU A 148 6.52 -40.00 40.96
CA LEU A 148 5.97 -39.85 39.60
C LEU A 148 5.93 -38.38 39.15
N GLU A 149 6.80 -37.57 39.70
CA GLU A 149 6.99 -36.17 39.30
C GLU A 149 8.33 -36.05 38.57
N GLY A 150 8.34 -35.41 37.40
CA GLY A 150 9.57 -35.13 36.63
C GLY A 150 9.75 -35.96 35.36
N LEU A 151 10.99 -36.28 35.01
CA LEU A 151 11.39 -36.88 33.73
C LEU A 151 11.31 -38.41 33.78
N PHE A 152 10.62 -39.01 32.81
CA PHE A 152 10.49 -40.43 32.63
C PHE A 152 10.70 -40.85 31.18
N THR A 153 11.06 -42.13 30.94
CA THR A 153 11.09 -42.75 29.62
C THR A 153 9.87 -43.67 29.46
N VAL A 154 9.20 -43.56 28.33
CA VAL A 154 8.09 -44.45 27.95
C VAL A 154 8.66 -45.79 27.56
N LEU A 155 8.32 -46.85 28.27
CA LEU A 155 8.79 -48.22 28.02
C LEU A 155 7.93 -48.90 26.97
N SER A 156 6.60 -48.75 27.07
CA SER A 156 5.65 -49.30 26.08
C SER A 156 4.36 -48.49 26.10
N VAL A 157 3.61 -48.60 25.00
CA VAL A 157 2.33 -47.89 24.79
C VAL A 157 1.29 -48.88 24.28
N GLY A 158 0.07 -48.79 24.77
CA GLY A 158 -1.07 -49.52 24.28
C GLY A 158 -2.32 -48.65 24.13
N VAL A 159 -3.42 -49.20 23.70
CA VAL A 159 -4.67 -48.48 23.57
C VAL A 159 -5.13 -48.01 24.95
N GLY A 160 -5.11 -46.68 25.16
CA GLY A 160 -5.56 -46.08 26.39
C GLY A 160 -4.59 -46.16 27.56
N TYR A 161 -3.33 -46.53 27.36
CA TYR A 161 -2.33 -46.52 28.43
C TYR A 161 -0.91 -46.28 27.88
N LEU A 162 -0.01 -45.87 28.82
CA LEU A 162 1.44 -45.87 28.62
C LEU A 162 2.13 -46.46 29.89
N VAL A 163 3.30 -47.06 29.72
CA VAL A 163 4.11 -47.61 30.77
C VAL A 163 5.40 -46.80 30.86
N VAL A 164 5.74 -46.31 32.06
CA VAL A 164 6.94 -45.49 32.29
C VAL A 164 7.99 -46.25 33.14
N ASN A 165 9.24 -45.84 33.03
CA ASN A 165 10.40 -46.42 33.72
C ASN A 165 10.43 -46.05 35.23
N SER A 166 9.27 -46.13 35.89
CA SER A 166 9.13 -45.90 37.34
C SER A 166 8.69 -47.22 37.99
N PRO A 167 9.36 -47.68 39.07
CA PRO A 167 8.96 -48.89 39.76
C PRO A 167 7.59 -48.76 40.42
N TRP A 168 6.72 -49.74 40.23
CA TRP A 168 5.40 -49.79 40.85
C TRP A 168 5.44 -49.73 42.37
N SER A 169 6.49 -50.26 42.97
CA SER A 169 6.70 -50.24 44.45
C SER A 169 6.80 -48.84 45.07
N LEU A 170 7.00 -47.82 44.21
CA LEU A 170 7.10 -46.40 44.63
C LEU A 170 5.78 -45.64 44.55
N VAL A 171 4.71 -46.28 44.06
CA VAL A 171 3.39 -45.66 43.91
C VAL A 171 2.68 -45.67 45.28
N THR A 172 2.31 -44.47 45.72
CA THR A 172 1.63 -44.23 46.98
C THR A 172 0.11 -44.08 46.83
N ASN A 173 -0.33 -43.61 45.67
CA ASN A 173 -1.75 -43.44 45.33
C ASN A 173 -2.03 -44.04 43.96
N ALA A 174 -3.11 -44.83 43.83
CA ALA A 174 -3.53 -45.49 42.58
C ALA A 174 -4.17 -44.53 41.55
N ALA A 175 -4.32 -43.24 41.87
CA ALA A 175 -4.84 -42.25 40.96
C ALA A 175 -3.98 -40.99 40.95
N ILE A 176 -3.75 -40.42 39.81
CA ILE A 176 -3.03 -39.15 39.64
C ILE A 176 -3.77 -38.24 38.66
N ASN A 177 -3.62 -36.93 38.85
CA ASN A 177 -4.10 -35.88 37.97
C ASN A 177 -2.93 -34.99 37.60
N GLY A 178 -2.87 -34.56 36.34
CA GLY A 178 -1.83 -33.62 35.91
C GLY A 178 -1.65 -33.61 34.42
N ASP A 179 -0.46 -33.18 34.03
CA ASP A 179 -0.06 -33.01 32.62
C ASP A 179 1.14 -33.92 32.30
N ILE A 180 1.09 -34.57 31.16
CA ILE A 180 2.24 -35.27 30.56
C ILE A 180 2.66 -34.52 29.32
N THR A 181 3.92 -34.09 29.29
CA THR A 181 4.50 -33.38 28.13
C THR A 181 5.70 -34.13 27.57
N TYR A 182 6.05 -33.90 26.33
CA TYR A 182 7.34 -34.37 25.82
C TYR A 182 8.49 -33.59 26.43
N ALA A 183 9.54 -34.27 26.85
CA ALA A 183 10.72 -33.62 27.42
C ALA A 183 11.52 -32.80 26.43
N ASP A 184 11.42 -33.14 25.11
CA ASP A 184 12.03 -32.40 24.02
C ASP A 184 11.24 -31.11 23.65
N GLY A 185 10.15 -30.84 24.34
CA GLY A 185 9.30 -29.69 24.06
C GLY A 185 8.54 -29.83 22.74
N ARG A 186 8.26 -31.04 22.29
CA ARG A 186 7.49 -31.31 21.06
C ARG A 186 6.17 -30.58 21.06
N LYS A 187 5.88 -29.95 19.91
CA LYS A 187 4.70 -29.12 19.72
C LYS A 187 3.67 -29.77 18.82
N THR A 188 2.42 -29.54 19.14
CA THR A 188 1.30 -29.73 18.20
C THR A 188 1.23 -28.49 17.33
N VAL A 189 1.28 -28.68 16.01
CA VAL A 189 1.17 -27.61 15.01
C VAL A 189 0.03 -27.93 14.09
N THR A 190 -0.96 -27.06 14.07
CA THR A 190 -2.11 -27.19 13.14
C THR A 190 -2.13 -25.94 12.26
N ARG A 191 -2.03 -26.12 10.95
CA ARG A 191 -2.02 -25.04 9.96
C ARG A 191 -3.36 -24.95 9.24
N ASP A 192 -3.59 -23.82 8.60
CA ASP A 192 -4.72 -23.59 7.69
C ASP A 192 -6.11 -23.86 8.35
N ILE A 193 -6.23 -23.58 9.65
CA ILE A 193 -7.50 -23.73 10.39
C ILE A 193 -8.52 -22.72 9.86
N ILE A 194 -8.08 -21.49 9.61
CA ILE A 194 -8.88 -20.43 9.01
C ILE A 194 -8.11 -19.89 7.80
N THR A 195 -8.84 -19.69 6.71
CA THR A 195 -8.29 -19.12 5.48
C THR A 195 -9.10 -17.89 5.07
N GLN A 196 -8.39 -16.79 4.79
CA GLN A 196 -8.95 -15.58 4.17
C GLN A 196 -8.29 -15.40 2.83
N LEU A 197 -9.05 -15.60 1.78
CA LEU A 197 -8.57 -15.63 0.40
C LEU A 197 -8.95 -14.36 -0.33
N ASN A 198 -8.15 -14.04 -1.36
CA ASN A 198 -8.43 -12.95 -2.29
C ASN A 198 -8.54 -11.58 -1.60
N ASN A 199 -7.66 -11.32 -0.64
CA ASN A 199 -7.53 -9.99 -0.07
C ASN A 199 -6.67 -9.13 -0.98
N TYR A 200 -6.93 -7.83 -1.02
CA TYR A 200 -6.23 -6.86 -1.85
C TYR A 200 -5.76 -5.70 -1.02
N VAL A 201 -4.53 -5.29 -1.27
CA VAL A 201 -4.07 -3.97 -0.85
C VAL A 201 -3.75 -3.14 -2.08
N PHE A 202 -4.01 -1.85 -2.01
CA PHE A 202 -3.64 -0.90 -3.04
C PHE A 202 -2.67 0.15 -2.48
N ASN A 203 -1.94 0.80 -3.36
CA ASN A 203 -0.96 1.84 -3.02
C ASN A 203 -1.65 3.13 -2.56
N GLY A 204 -2.26 3.09 -1.39
CA GLY A 204 -3.05 4.18 -0.82
C GLY A 204 -2.71 4.45 0.64
N ALA A 205 -2.91 5.71 1.05
CA ALA A 205 -2.64 6.22 2.39
C ALA A 205 -3.76 7.17 2.84
N LEU A 206 -4.83 6.63 3.41
CA LEU A 206 -5.94 7.45 3.88
C LEU A 206 -5.56 8.17 5.18
N PRO A 207 -5.94 9.46 5.35
CA PRO A 207 -5.80 10.18 6.60
C PRO A 207 -6.51 9.46 7.76
N TRP A 208 -5.98 9.61 8.95
CA TRP A 208 -6.55 8.98 10.17
C TRP A 208 -8.03 9.35 10.41
N THR A 209 -8.48 10.50 9.92
CA THR A 209 -9.88 10.93 9.99
C THR A 209 -10.79 10.23 8.98
N GLN A 210 -10.26 9.74 7.88
CA GLN A 210 -11.01 9.07 6.81
C GLN A 210 -10.91 7.54 6.92
N TRP A 211 -9.81 7.02 7.45
CA TRP A 211 -9.61 5.58 7.61
C TRP A 211 -10.76 4.86 8.34
N PRO A 212 -11.31 5.36 9.46
CA PRO A 212 -12.44 4.71 10.13
C PRO A 212 -13.74 4.71 9.31
N LEU A 213 -13.82 5.53 8.28
CA LEU A 213 -14.97 5.66 7.39
C LEU A 213 -14.76 4.93 6.05
N TRP A 214 -13.64 4.22 5.92
CA TRP A 214 -13.35 3.44 4.74
C TRP A 214 -14.41 2.35 4.54
N ASP A 215 -15.00 2.34 3.36
CA ASP A 215 -15.97 1.33 2.92
C ASP A 215 -15.64 0.95 1.48
N GLU A 216 -15.08 -0.25 1.30
CA GLU A 216 -14.67 -0.77 0.01
C GLU A 216 -15.82 -0.86 -1.00
N ASN A 217 -17.06 -1.09 -0.49
CA ASN A 217 -18.22 -1.24 -1.37
C ASN A 217 -18.54 0.03 -2.17
N GLN A 218 -18.04 1.20 -1.73
CA GLN A 218 -18.20 2.44 -2.48
C GLN A 218 -17.30 2.54 -3.72
N TYR A 219 -16.33 1.63 -3.85
CA TYR A 219 -15.31 1.63 -4.93
C TYR A 219 -15.40 0.40 -5.84
N TYR A 220 -16.14 -0.63 -5.47
CA TYR A 220 -16.49 -1.70 -6.38
C TYR A 220 -17.59 -1.24 -7.31
N LEU A 221 -17.31 -1.19 -8.62
CA LEU A 221 -18.18 -0.59 -9.61
C LEU A 221 -19.41 -1.46 -9.89
N GLN A 222 -20.46 -1.29 -9.11
CA GLN A 222 -21.70 -2.06 -9.17
C GLN A 222 -22.95 -1.18 -9.33
N THR A 223 -22.94 0.04 -8.78
CA THR A 223 -24.10 0.94 -8.76
C THR A 223 -23.75 2.36 -9.22
N ALA A 224 -24.75 3.13 -9.65
CA ALA A 224 -24.59 4.53 -10.07
C ALA A 224 -24.14 5.49 -8.92
N PHE A 225 -23.95 4.97 -7.70
CA PHE A 225 -23.46 5.73 -6.55
C PHE A 225 -22.00 5.43 -6.22
N ASP A 226 -21.41 4.43 -6.84
CA ASP A 226 -20.03 4.04 -6.58
C ASP A 226 -19.06 5.07 -7.17
N LYS A 227 -17.82 5.00 -6.73
CA LYS A 227 -16.80 6.01 -7.03
C LYS A 227 -15.61 5.38 -7.73
N PHE A 228 -14.95 6.16 -8.57
CA PHE A 228 -13.58 5.84 -8.95
C PHE A 228 -12.67 5.90 -7.72
N LEU A 229 -11.61 5.10 -7.73
CA LEU A 229 -10.58 5.13 -6.69
C LEU A 229 -9.65 6.32 -6.96
N THR A 230 -10.11 7.51 -6.59
CA THR A 230 -9.43 8.79 -6.82
C THR A 230 -9.83 9.85 -5.80
N SER A 231 -8.98 10.82 -5.58
CA SER A 231 -9.27 12.03 -4.81
C SER A 231 -9.88 13.17 -5.63
N CYS A 232 -10.00 12.99 -6.96
CA CYS A 232 -10.57 13.99 -7.84
C CYS A 232 -12.02 14.30 -7.47
N PRO A 233 -12.41 15.58 -7.31
CA PRO A 233 -13.79 15.95 -7.01
C PRO A 233 -14.75 15.52 -8.13
N ALA A 234 -15.90 14.94 -7.76
CA ALA A 234 -16.91 14.54 -8.72
C ALA A 234 -17.67 15.74 -9.32
N ALA A 235 -17.70 16.86 -8.62
CA ALA A 235 -18.32 18.10 -9.07
C ALA A 235 -17.32 19.26 -8.95
N ASN A 236 -17.54 20.31 -9.73
CA ASN A 236 -16.74 21.54 -9.68
C ASN A 236 -15.24 21.35 -9.90
N PHE A 237 -14.86 20.30 -10.64
CA PHE A 237 -13.49 20.13 -11.09
C PHE A 237 -13.24 21.00 -12.32
N TYR A 238 -12.12 21.71 -12.32
CA TYR A 238 -11.71 22.59 -13.44
C TYR A 238 -10.40 22.07 -14.02
N CYS A 239 -10.35 21.91 -15.32
CA CYS A 239 -9.13 21.55 -16.03
C CYS A 239 -8.92 22.41 -17.28
N THR A 240 -7.69 22.52 -17.72
CA THR A 240 -7.32 23.18 -18.97
C THR A 240 -7.31 22.18 -20.13
N LEU A 241 -7.25 22.65 -21.37
CA LEU A 241 -7.19 21.77 -22.55
C LEU A 241 -5.86 21.00 -22.66
N SER A 242 -4.81 21.48 -22.03
CA SER A 242 -3.49 20.85 -22.04
C SER A 242 -3.27 19.88 -20.88
N GLN A 243 -4.16 19.90 -19.88
CA GLN A 243 -4.05 19.07 -18.67
C GLN A 243 -4.42 17.63 -18.95
N ASP A 244 -3.59 16.72 -18.50
CA ASP A 244 -3.87 15.28 -18.54
C ASP A 244 -4.64 14.87 -17.28
N LEU A 245 -5.55 13.93 -17.38
CA LEU A 245 -6.35 13.46 -16.26
C LEU A 245 -6.61 11.95 -16.36
N TRP A 246 -6.38 11.24 -15.25
CA TRP A 246 -6.62 9.79 -15.14
C TRP A 246 -7.47 9.48 -13.91
N MET A 247 -8.16 8.34 -13.98
CA MET A 247 -8.96 7.79 -12.89
C MET A 247 -8.71 6.31 -12.76
N ASN A 248 -8.54 5.83 -11.54
CA ASN A 248 -8.48 4.40 -11.27
C ASN A 248 -9.88 3.83 -11.11
N ALA A 249 -10.16 2.77 -11.84
CA ALA A 249 -11.37 1.97 -11.72
C ALA A 249 -11.03 0.65 -11.01
N VAL A 250 -11.86 0.26 -10.04
CA VAL A 250 -11.75 -1.02 -9.34
C VAL A 250 -12.95 -1.87 -9.70
N TYR A 251 -12.74 -3.05 -10.26
CA TYR A 251 -13.82 -4.00 -10.49
C TYR A 251 -13.36 -5.43 -10.27
N GLU A 252 -14.28 -6.26 -9.85
CA GLU A 252 -14.02 -7.66 -9.65
C GLU A 252 -14.17 -8.39 -10.97
N ALA A 253 -13.07 -8.84 -11.53
CA ALA A 253 -12.98 -9.41 -12.86
C ALA A 253 -13.60 -10.83 -12.96
N ALA A 254 -14.86 -10.98 -12.64
CA ALA A 254 -15.59 -12.24 -12.89
C ALA A 254 -16.51 -12.14 -14.11
N GLY A 255 -16.58 -11.00 -14.76
CA GLY A 255 -17.59 -10.76 -15.79
C GLY A 255 -17.03 -10.63 -17.21
N ILE A 256 -17.35 -11.58 -18.08
CA ILE A 256 -17.35 -11.35 -19.53
C ILE A 256 -18.40 -10.26 -19.77
N GLY A 257 -17.95 -9.02 -19.99
CA GLY A 257 -18.84 -7.89 -20.19
C GLY A 257 -18.16 -6.75 -20.94
N THR A 258 -18.95 -5.82 -21.41
CA THR A 258 -18.44 -4.60 -22.07
C THR A 258 -18.24 -3.53 -21.00
N HIS A 259 -17.01 -3.10 -20.84
CA HIS A 259 -16.62 -2.02 -19.95
C HIS A 259 -16.36 -0.76 -20.76
N LYS A 260 -16.97 0.35 -20.36
CA LYS A 260 -16.84 1.63 -21.06
C LYS A 260 -16.73 2.78 -20.09
N ILE A 261 -16.08 3.86 -20.54
CA ILE A 261 -16.29 5.18 -19.97
C ILE A 261 -17.17 5.92 -20.97
N VAL A 262 -18.29 6.42 -20.50
CA VAL A 262 -19.24 7.21 -21.28
C VAL A 262 -19.03 8.68 -20.96
N PHE A 263 -18.92 9.49 -21.99
CA PHE A 263 -18.74 10.93 -21.89
C PHE A 263 -19.94 11.63 -22.51
N THR A 264 -20.39 12.70 -21.90
CA THR A 264 -21.44 13.57 -22.43
C THR A 264 -21.00 15.03 -22.32
N ASN A 265 -20.96 15.75 -23.44
CA ASN A 265 -20.65 17.17 -23.40
C ASN A 265 -21.90 18.01 -23.11
N ASP A 266 -21.72 19.30 -22.87
CA ASP A 266 -22.80 20.27 -22.60
C ASP A 266 -23.75 20.50 -23.80
N GLY A 267 -23.41 20.01 -25.00
CA GLY A 267 -24.28 19.89 -26.17
C GLY A 267 -25.11 18.61 -26.19
N ALA A 268 -25.10 17.78 -25.13
CA ALA A 268 -25.76 16.48 -25.02
C ALA A 268 -25.31 15.45 -26.04
N GLU A 269 -24.10 15.60 -26.60
CA GLU A 269 -23.48 14.58 -27.44
C GLU A 269 -22.75 13.56 -26.58
N THR A 270 -22.98 12.28 -26.87
CA THR A 270 -22.44 11.16 -26.09
C THR A 270 -21.35 10.43 -26.87
N PHE A 271 -20.27 10.11 -26.19
CA PHE A 271 -19.10 9.41 -26.71
C PHE A 271 -18.74 8.26 -25.76
N GLU A 272 -18.15 7.22 -26.30
CA GLU A 272 -17.74 6.06 -25.51
C GLU A 272 -16.28 5.72 -25.74
N LYS A 273 -15.63 5.29 -24.66
CA LYS A 273 -14.31 4.66 -24.70
C LYS A 273 -14.44 3.24 -24.15
N THR A 274 -14.33 2.25 -25.03
CA THR A 274 -14.32 0.84 -24.63
C THR A 274 -12.99 0.52 -23.93
N LEU A 275 -13.07 -0.19 -22.82
CA LEU A 275 -11.94 -0.57 -22.00
C LEU A 275 -11.65 -2.06 -22.15
N SER A 276 -10.38 -2.42 -22.12
CA SER A 276 -9.99 -3.81 -21.99
C SER A 276 -10.19 -4.25 -20.54
N ALA A 277 -11.11 -5.15 -20.32
CA ALA A 277 -11.34 -5.71 -18.99
C ALA A 277 -10.22 -6.70 -18.65
N SER A 278 -9.33 -6.32 -17.78
CA SER A 278 -8.44 -7.26 -17.08
C SER A 278 -7.96 -6.61 -15.80
N ASP A 279 -8.13 -7.33 -14.69
CA ASP A 279 -7.62 -7.05 -13.37
C ASP A 279 -8.24 -5.88 -12.57
N TYR A 280 -7.92 -5.89 -11.29
CA TYR A 280 -8.61 -5.17 -10.23
C TYR A 280 -8.52 -3.66 -10.30
N ILE A 281 -7.36 -3.12 -10.66
CA ILE A 281 -7.17 -1.67 -10.75
C ILE A 281 -6.64 -1.33 -12.14
N THR A 282 -7.42 -0.55 -12.86
CA THR A 282 -7.03 -0.02 -14.15
C THR A 282 -6.99 1.50 -14.11
N GLY A 283 -5.90 2.09 -14.58
CA GLY A 283 -5.81 3.51 -14.85
C GLY A 283 -6.51 3.85 -16.15
N ASN A 284 -7.37 4.86 -16.13
CA ASN A 284 -8.14 5.27 -17.28
C ASN A 284 -7.90 6.74 -17.61
N ALA A 285 -7.54 7.02 -18.84
CA ALA A 285 -7.39 8.37 -19.34
C ALA A 285 -8.77 9.00 -19.56
N VAL A 286 -9.04 10.12 -18.90
CA VAL A 286 -10.32 10.82 -18.88
C VAL A 286 -10.19 12.33 -19.13
N GLY A 287 -8.99 12.84 -19.23
CA GLY A 287 -8.73 14.27 -19.44
C GLY A 287 -8.80 14.69 -20.91
N PRO A 288 -8.84 15.99 -21.21
CA PRO A 288 -8.97 16.54 -22.54
C PRO A 288 -7.93 16.03 -23.54
N ASN A 289 -6.69 15.85 -23.10
CA ASN A 289 -5.59 15.35 -23.93
C ASN A 289 -5.38 13.84 -23.83
N ASN A 290 -6.19 13.15 -23.03
CA ASN A 290 -6.08 11.71 -22.76
C ASN A 290 -7.32 10.93 -23.19
N LEU A 291 -8.17 11.51 -24.01
CA LEU A 291 -9.43 10.87 -24.44
C LEU A 291 -9.19 9.68 -25.38
N GLY A 292 -7.97 9.51 -25.92
CA GLY A 292 -7.57 8.36 -26.72
C GLY A 292 -8.54 8.07 -27.87
N THR A 293 -8.82 6.79 -28.09
CA THR A 293 -9.79 6.34 -29.11
C THR A 293 -11.21 6.36 -28.55
N LEU A 294 -11.97 7.41 -28.83
CA LEU A 294 -13.40 7.46 -28.53
C LEU A 294 -14.21 6.80 -29.66
N THR A 295 -15.22 6.03 -29.26
CA THR A 295 -16.25 5.56 -30.18
C THR A 295 -17.42 6.53 -30.12
N VAL A 296 -17.72 7.15 -31.25
CA VAL A 296 -18.84 8.10 -31.33
C VAL A 296 -20.16 7.32 -31.30
N VAL A 297 -20.99 7.63 -30.32
CA VAL A 297 -22.34 7.07 -30.19
C VAL A 297 -23.35 7.98 -30.85
N SER A 298 -23.21 9.30 -30.62
CA SER A 298 -24.03 10.31 -31.30
C SER A 298 -23.22 11.61 -31.47
N GLY A 299 -23.56 12.38 -32.49
CA GLY A 299 -22.89 13.63 -32.78
C GLY A 299 -21.59 13.49 -33.61
N THR A 300 -20.78 14.52 -33.58
CA THR A 300 -19.53 14.61 -34.33
C THR A 300 -18.34 14.77 -33.42
N LEU A 301 -17.24 14.08 -33.73
CA LEU A 301 -15.96 14.30 -33.07
C LEU A 301 -15.40 15.70 -33.39
N PRO A 302 -14.63 16.31 -32.47
CA PRO A 302 -14.21 15.83 -31.15
C PRO A 302 -15.26 16.07 -30.06
N LEU A 303 -15.17 15.34 -28.94
CA LEU A 303 -15.98 15.56 -27.72
C LEU A 303 -15.89 17.03 -27.26
N ILE A 304 -14.69 17.58 -27.25
CA ILE A 304 -14.42 18.95 -26.84
C ILE A 304 -14.37 19.82 -28.10
N LYS A 305 -15.46 20.50 -28.36
CA LYS A 305 -15.60 21.51 -29.44
C LYS A 305 -15.19 22.91 -28.93
N PRO A 306 -14.98 23.88 -29.80
CA PRO A 306 -14.71 25.27 -29.39
C PRO A 306 -15.78 25.85 -28.46
N THR A 307 -17.01 25.36 -28.50
CA THR A 307 -18.14 25.81 -27.68
C THR A 307 -18.33 25.03 -26.41
N THR A 308 -17.73 23.84 -26.25
CA THR A 308 -17.88 22.98 -25.07
C THR A 308 -17.26 23.66 -23.86
N GLN A 309 -18.04 23.89 -22.79
CA GLN A 309 -17.61 24.47 -21.52
C GLN A 309 -17.39 23.41 -20.45
N ALA A 310 -18.08 22.27 -20.55
CA ALA A 310 -17.97 21.18 -19.62
C ALA A 310 -18.32 19.84 -20.27
N TYR A 311 -17.86 18.78 -19.67
CA TYR A 311 -18.31 17.43 -19.98
C TYR A 311 -18.49 16.65 -18.68
N GLU A 312 -19.32 15.61 -18.75
CA GLU A 312 -19.52 14.64 -17.68
C GLU A 312 -19.06 13.27 -18.15
N TYR A 313 -18.57 12.46 -17.23
CA TYR A 313 -18.21 11.07 -17.52
C TYR A 313 -18.58 10.17 -16.36
N TYR A 314 -18.85 8.91 -16.69
CA TYR A 314 -19.10 7.84 -15.73
C TYR A 314 -18.64 6.50 -16.32
N TYR A 315 -18.49 5.52 -15.45
CA TYR A 315 -18.17 4.16 -15.86
C TYR A 315 -19.47 3.37 -16.12
N GLU A 316 -19.49 2.62 -17.22
CA GLU A 316 -20.59 1.77 -17.62
C GLU A 316 -20.14 0.32 -17.74
N PHE A 317 -20.96 -0.60 -17.21
CA PHE A 317 -20.78 -2.03 -17.36
C PHE A 317 -22.06 -2.66 -17.93
N ASN A 318 -21.94 -3.32 -19.08
CA ASN A 318 -23.09 -3.98 -19.78
C ASN A 318 -24.30 -3.05 -19.99
N GLY A 319 -24.09 -1.79 -20.31
CA GLY A 319 -25.16 -0.82 -20.54
C GLY A 319 -25.73 -0.19 -19.28
N ASN A 320 -25.19 -0.50 -18.10
CA ASN A 320 -25.61 0.11 -16.84
C ASN A 320 -24.52 1.02 -16.28
N GLN A 321 -24.92 2.22 -15.86
CA GLN A 321 -24.03 3.12 -15.12
C GLN A 321 -23.68 2.51 -13.77
N VAL A 322 -22.39 2.38 -13.48
CA VAL A 322 -21.85 1.77 -12.26
C VAL A 322 -20.93 2.70 -11.46
N THR A 323 -20.92 3.98 -11.79
CA THR A 323 -20.34 5.03 -10.95
C THR A 323 -21.22 6.26 -10.95
N GLN A 324 -21.04 7.13 -9.95
CA GLN A 324 -21.57 8.50 -10.02
C GLN A 324 -20.97 9.22 -11.24
N SER A 325 -21.68 10.25 -11.72
CA SER A 325 -21.16 11.10 -12.78
C SER A 325 -20.13 12.09 -12.23
N TYR A 326 -19.06 12.28 -12.97
CA TYR A 326 -18.00 13.25 -12.68
C TYR A 326 -18.07 14.37 -13.70
N ARG A 327 -18.15 15.60 -13.21
CA ARG A 327 -18.25 16.79 -14.06
C ARG A 327 -16.94 17.55 -14.11
N VAL A 328 -16.45 17.76 -15.33
CA VAL A 328 -15.22 18.51 -15.60
C VAL A 328 -15.61 19.81 -16.33
N ASN A 329 -15.28 20.95 -15.74
CA ASN A 329 -15.42 22.26 -16.34
C ASN A 329 -14.11 22.63 -17.04
N ILE A 330 -14.19 23.08 -18.29
CA ILE A 330 -13.02 23.38 -19.10
C ILE A 330 -12.69 24.86 -18.93
N ASP A 331 -11.49 25.14 -18.42
CA ASP A 331 -10.97 26.50 -18.40
C ASP A 331 -10.38 26.86 -19.76
N ARG A 332 -11.07 27.70 -20.48
CA ARG A 332 -10.70 28.17 -21.82
C ARG A 332 -10.05 29.54 -21.83
N ARG A 333 -9.76 30.09 -20.66
CA ARG A 333 -9.04 31.36 -20.62
C ARG A 333 -7.69 31.18 -21.31
N THR A 334 -7.38 32.09 -22.23
CA THR A 334 -6.08 32.09 -22.90
C THR A 334 -4.99 32.35 -21.87
N GLN A 335 -4.24 31.34 -21.57
CA GLN A 335 -3.10 31.43 -20.68
C GLN A 335 -1.85 31.70 -21.52
N LYS A 336 -1.04 32.66 -21.12
CA LYS A 336 0.24 32.93 -21.79
C LYS A 336 1.25 31.82 -21.50
N GLU A 337 1.16 31.28 -20.27
CA GLU A 337 1.97 30.16 -19.80
C GLU A 337 1.07 29.28 -18.94
N GLU A 338 1.13 27.98 -19.12
CA GLU A 338 0.42 27.00 -18.34
C GLU A 338 1.39 25.92 -17.88
N TYR A 339 1.40 25.66 -16.61
CA TYR A 339 2.23 24.63 -15.99
C TYR A 339 1.32 23.58 -15.37
N SER A 340 1.51 22.32 -15.74
CA SER A 340 0.78 21.20 -15.18
C SER A 340 1.70 20.27 -14.39
N ILE A 341 1.24 19.87 -13.21
CA ILE A 341 1.89 18.84 -12.39
C ILE A 341 0.96 17.66 -12.25
N ILE A 342 1.47 16.47 -12.51
CA ILE A 342 0.80 15.23 -12.13
C ILE A 342 1.38 14.72 -10.80
N PHE A 343 0.54 14.09 -10.02
CA PHE A 343 0.89 13.64 -8.67
C PHE A 343 0.15 12.36 -8.31
N LEU A 344 0.75 11.56 -7.45
CA LEU A 344 0.10 10.37 -6.90
C LEU A 344 -0.79 10.79 -5.74
N ASP A 345 -2.09 10.52 -5.83
CA ASP A 345 -3.05 10.85 -4.79
C ASP A 345 -3.08 9.79 -3.67
N ARG A 346 -3.85 10.04 -2.62
CA ARG A 346 -4.01 9.13 -1.46
C ARG A 346 -4.61 7.77 -1.79
N TYR A 347 -5.22 7.63 -2.95
CA TYR A 347 -5.80 6.37 -3.44
C TYR A 347 -4.89 5.64 -4.44
N GLY A 348 -3.67 6.14 -4.63
CA GLY A 348 -2.74 5.56 -5.60
C GLY A 348 -3.11 5.80 -7.06
N SER A 349 -4.00 6.76 -7.30
CA SER A 349 -4.36 7.23 -8.64
C SER A 349 -3.53 8.44 -9.04
N TRP A 350 -3.35 8.63 -10.33
CA TRP A 350 -2.72 9.84 -10.84
C TRP A 350 -3.73 10.99 -10.89
N GLY A 351 -3.40 12.04 -10.16
CA GLY A 351 -4.07 13.32 -10.25
C GLY A 351 -3.28 14.30 -11.11
N SER A 352 -3.92 15.37 -11.52
CA SER A 352 -3.28 16.43 -12.28
C SER A 352 -3.81 17.79 -11.83
N PHE A 353 -2.93 18.78 -11.74
CA PHE A 353 -3.28 20.14 -11.38
C PHE A 353 -2.57 21.13 -12.31
N ALA A 354 -3.34 22.07 -12.88
CA ALA A 354 -2.82 23.11 -13.74
C ALA A 354 -2.67 24.46 -12.99
N PHE A 355 -1.52 25.06 -13.13
CA PHE A 355 -1.20 26.38 -12.60
C PHE A 355 -1.33 27.40 -13.70
N THR A 356 -2.31 28.27 -13.56
CA THR A 356 -2.68 29.29 -14.57
C THR A 356 -2.31 30.72 -14.11
N GLY A 357 -1.79 30.83 -12.89
CA GLY A 357 -1.25 32.09 -12.36
C GLY A 357 0.17 32.37 -12.85
N ARG A 358 0.71 33.50 -12.46
CA ARG A 358 2.07 33.88 -12.85
C ARG A 358 3.11 32.94 -12.25
N ALA A 359 4.01 32.41 -13.08
CA ALA A 359 5.14 31.60 -12.65
C ALA A 359 6.43 32.44 -12.60
N TYR A 360 7.36 32.01 -11.73
CA TYR A 360 8.70 32.60 -11.60
C TYR A 360 9.74 31.49 -11.60
N GLN A 361 10.63 31.48 -12.56
CA GLN A 361 11.77 30.58 -12.62
C GLN A 361 12.99 31.26 -11.98
N ARG A 362 13.69 30.53 -11.10
CA ARG A 362 14.87 30.98 -10.39
C ARG A 362 15.98 29.95 -10.48
N GLY A 363 17.18 30.37 -10.84
CA GLY A 363 18.37 29.54 -10.79
C GLY A 363 19.26 29.94 -9.63
N THR A 364 19.63 29.00 -8.78
CA THR A 364 20.64 29.16 -7.73
C THR A 364 21.89 28.43 -8.14
N VAL A 365 22.98 29.18 -8.26
CA VAL A 365 24.27 28.63 -8.67
C VAL A 365 25.17 28.46 -7.42
N GLN A 366 25.49 27.21 -7.12
CA GLN A 366 26.44 26.88 -6.05
C GLN A 366 27.82 26.61 -6.66
N ARG A 367 28.86 27.16 -6.06
CA ARG A 367 30.24 27.00 -6.50
C ARG A 367 31.09 26.58 -5.33
N GLU A 368 31.84 25.53 -5.48
CA GLU A 368 32.95 25.21 -4.58
C GLU A 368 34.25 25.66 -5.22
N GLN A 369 35.02 26.36 -4.43
CA GLN A 369 36.28 26.94 -4.86
C GLN A 369 37.42 26.44 -3.99
N TYR A 370 38.55 26.20 -4.59
CA TYR A 370 39.78 25.95 -3.88
C TYR A 370 40.86 26.94 -4.31
N ASN A 371 41.75 27.23 -3.39
CA ASN A 371 42.93 28.07 -3.68
C ASN A 371 44.07 27.18 -4.18
N MET A 372 44.59 27.50 -5.34
CA MET A 372 45.73 26.83 -5.92
C MET A 372 46.86 27.83 -6.03
N ASP A 373 48.11 27.40 -5.74
CA ASP A 373 49.28 28.27 -5.94
C ASP A 373 49.37 28.69 -7.40
N VAL A 374 49.65 29.97 -7.58
CA VAL A 374 49.85 30.53 -8.91
C VAL A 374 51.12 29.95 -9.51
N LEU A 375 50.97 29.21 -10.61
CA LEU A 375 52.06 28.64 -11.36
C LEU A 375 52.77 29.78 -12.13
N GLY A 376 53.60 30.55 -11.44
CA GLY A 376 54.37 31.58 -12.09
C GLY A 376 55.48 31.03 -12.99
N LYS A 377 56.11 31.93 -13.70
CA LYS A 377 57.27 31.65 -14.55
C LYS A 377 58.48 32.48 -14.13
N ILE A 378 59.68 32.01 -14.43
CA ILE A 378 60.91 32.77 -14.22
C ILE A 378 61.14 33.58 -15.50
N ALA A 379 61.07 34.90 -15.36
CA ALA A 379 61.40 35.84 -16.42
C ALA A 379 62.47 36.81 -15.89
N SER A 380 63.57 36.99 -16.66
CA SER A 380 64.67 37.88 -16.29
C SER A 380 65.26 37.66 -14.87
N SER A 381 65.43 36.35 -14.52
CA SER A 381 65.94 35.89 -13.20
C SER A 381 65.03 36.24 -12.01
N GLN A 382 63.80 36.62 -12.23
CA GLN A 382 62.82 36.86 -11.20
C GLN A 382 61.56 36.01 -11.43
N TRP A 383 60.97 35.53 -10.35
CA TRP A 383 59.71 34.87 -10.44
C TRP A 383 58.60 35.88 -10.73
N THR A 384 57.76 35.59 -11.68
CA THR A 384 56.61 36.42 -12.05
C THR A 384 55.43 35.56 -12.47
N TYR A 385 54.24 36.12 -12.50
CA TYR A 385 53.03 35.45 -12.99
C TYR A 385 52.30 36.35 -13.98
N ASP A 386 51.54 35.76 -14.85
CA ASP A 386 50.70 36.48 -15.80
C ASP A 386 49.34 36.81 -15.15
N LEU A 387 48.73 37.94 -15.53
CA LEU A 387 47.41 38.36 -14.98
C LEU A 387 46.29 37.38 -15.33
N ILE A 388 46.52 36.46 -16.26
CA ILE A 388 45.59 35.38 -16.62
C ILE A 388 45.67 34.17 -15.66
N ASP A 389 46.75 34.08 -14.89
CA ASP A 389 46.91 32.96 -13.93
C ASP A 389 45.93 33.13 -12.78
N ARG A 390 45.33 32.00 -12.37
CA ARG A 390 44.28 32.00 -11.35
C ARG A 390 44.80 31.41 -10.04
N GLY A 391 44.54 32.11 -8.92
CA GLY A 391 44.78 31.58 -7.58
C GLY A 391 43.53 30.78 -7.04
N TYR A 392 42.35 31.25 -7.38
CA TYR A 392 41.10 30.55 -7.03
C TYR A 392 40.50 29.90 -8.26
N ILE A 393 40.20 28.60 -8.15
CA ILE A 393 39.60 27.79 -9.20
C ILE A 393 38.34 27.17 -8.65
N ASN A 394 37.27 27.14 -9.45
CA ASN A 394 36.07 26.41 -9.13
C ASN A 394 36.35 24.90 -9.27
N SER A 395 36.10 24.12 -8.21
CA SER A 395 36.18 22.66 -8.25
C SER A 395 35.00 22.07 -8.99
N TYR A 396 33.82 22.60 -8.71
CA TYR A 396 32.61 22.29 -9.45
C TYR A 396 31.59 23.42 -9.34
N VAL A 397 30.65 23.42 -10.27
CA VAL A 397 29.54 24.39 -10.29
C VAL A 397 28.26 23.59 -10.50
N THR A 398 27.29 23.74 -9.60
CA THR A 398 25.94 23.19 -9.78
C THR A 398 24.93 24.29 -9.95
N VAL A 399 23.97 24.07 -10.83
CA VAL A 399 22.83 24.96 -11.03
C VAL A 399 21.61 24.26 -10.51
N GLU A 400 20.91 24.86 -9.57
CA GLU A 400 19.66 24.38 -9.00
C GLU A 400 18.54 25.29 -9.49
N GLU A 401 17.61 24.72 -10.26
CA GLU A 401 16.45 25.43 -10.77
C GLU A 401 15.22 25.20 -9.90
N THR A 402 14.56 26.29 -9.54
CA THR A 402 13.28 26.29 -8.84
C THR A 402 12.25 27.10 -9.60
N ILE A 403 11.00 26.64 -9.59
CA ILE A 403 9.89 27.31 -10.25
C ILE A 403 8.80 27.58 -9.20
N ASP A 404 8.49 28.87 -9.00
CA ASP A 404 7.35 29.27 -8.17
C ASP A 404 6.09 29.29 -9.04
N LEU A 405 5.13 28.44 -8.70
CA LEU A 405 3.87 28.27 -9.41
C LEU A 405 2.73 28.84 -8.58
N ASN A 406 1.87 29.61 -9.21
CA ASN A 406 0.70 30.19 -8.56
C ASN A 406 -0.58 29.67 -9.20
N THR A 407 -1.57 29.37 -8.36
CA THR A 407 -2.93 29.07 -8.85
C THR A 407 -3.66 30.38 -9.14
N ASP A 408 -4.70 30.29 -9.95
CA ASP A 408 -5.77 31.30 -9.93
C ASP A 408 -6.71 31.05 -8.75
N TRP A 409 -7.77 31.83 -8.64
CA TRP A 409 -8.81 31.64 -7.66
C TRP A 409 -9.56 30.32 -7.91
N MET A 410 -9.64 29.46 -6.90
CA MET A 410 -10.23 28.13 -6.96
C MET A 410 -11.33 27.96 -5.89
N THR A 411 -12.19 26.96 -6.10
CA THR A 411 -13.21 26.55 -5.12
C THR A 411 -12.59 25.79 -3.95
N GLU A 412 -13.37 25.57 -2.90
CA GLU A 412 -12.92 24.82 -1.71
C GLU A 412 -12.62 23.34 -2.05
N GLU A 413 -13.38 22.73 -2.96
CA GLU A 413 -13.16 21.38 -3.45
C GLU A 413 -11.81 21.28 -4.18
N MET A 414 -11.53 22.24 -5.07
CA MET A 414 -10.25 22.31 -5.77
C MET A 414 -9.07 22.58 -4.82
N ALA A 415 -9.29 23.37 -3.77
CA ALA A 415 -8.27 23.61 -2.76
C ALA A 415 -8.00 22.36 -1.91
N THR A 416 -9.01 21.56 -1.62
CA THR A 416 -8.86 20.26 -0.98
C THR A 416 -8.06 19.30 -1.89
N TYR A 417 -8.39 19.26 -3.17
CA TYR A 417 -7.65 18.48 -4.15
C TYR A 417 -6.18 18.95 -4.29
N PHE A 418 -5.95 20.25 -4.17
CA PHE A 418 -4.60 20.81 -4.16
C PHE A 418 -3.76 20.35 -2.96
N THR A 419 -4.37 20.04 -1.82
CA THR A 419 -3.63 19.47 -0.68
C THR A 419 -3.11 18.06 -0.95
N GLU A 420 -3.78 17.30 -1.82
CA GLU A 420 -3.28 16.01 -2.29
C GLU A 420 -1.97 16.18 -3.06
N LEU A 421 -1.92 17.19 -3.94
CA LEU A 421 -0.69 17.52 -4.67
C LEU A 421 0.46 17.82 -3.70
N ILE A 422 0.25 18.69 -2.69
CA ILE A 422 1.31 19.07 -1.74
C ILE A 422 1.77 17.87 -0.90
N SER A 423 0.87 16.98 -0.54
CA SER A 423 1.16 15.81 0.29
C SER A 423 1.64 14.60 -0.50
N SER A 424 1.65 14.68 -1.83
CA SER A 424 2.03 13.57 -2.69
C SER A 424 3.50 13.21 -2.56
N PRO A 425 3.85 11.93 -2.45
CA PRO A 425 5.23 11.46 -2.43
C PRO A 425 5.90 11.51 -3.82
N TYR A 426 5.11 11.54 -4.90
CA TYR A 426 5.60 11.50 -6.28
C TYR A 426 4.92 12.57 -7.13
N THR A 427 5.71 13.49 -7.64
CA THR A 427 5.26 14.59 -8.48
C THR A 427 6.09 14.69 -9.75
N TYR A 428 5.41 14.98 -10.86
CA TYR A 428 6.04 15.15 -12.16
C TYR A 428 5.51 16.40 -12.83
N PHE A 429 6.43 17.14 -13.40
CA PHE A 429 6.17 18.38 -14.12
C PHE A 429 5.99 18.09 -15.60
N LYS A 430 4.94 18.64 -16.23
CA LYS A 430 4.67 18.47 -17.66
C LYS A 430 5.47 19.45 -18.50
N ILE A 431 6.21 18.93 -19.47
CA ILE A 431 7.18 19.67 -20.28
C ILE A 431 6.55 20.51 -21.39
N SER A 432 5.28 20.36 -21.70
CA SER A 432 4.65 20.99 -22.88
C SER A 432 4.87 22.51 -22.99
N ASN A 433 5.35 23.14 -21.93
CA ASN A 433 5.65 24.57 -21.87
C ASN A 433 7.11 24.88 -21.46
N TYR A 434 7.94 23.86 -21.33
CA TYR A 434 9.37 24.04 -21.11
C TYR A 434 10.02 24.31 -22.46
N ASP A 435 10.87 25.34 -22.48
CA ASP A 435 11.49 25.96 -23.66
C ASP A 435 11.81 24.96 -24.80
N GLU A 436 11.31 25.26 -26.02
CA GLU A 436 11.56 24.47 -27.24
C GLU A 436 13.07 24.36 -27.59
N SER A 437 13.94 25.09 -26.86
CA SER A 437 15.39 25.06 -27.02
C SER A 437 16.08 23.87 -26.36
N CYS A 438 15.38 23.09 -25.53
CA CYS A 438 15.94 21.88 -24.93
C CYS A 438 15.74 20.68 -25.86
N ASP A 439 16.81 19.99 -26.23
CA ASP A 439 16.83 18.72 -26.99
C ASP A 439 16.21 17.56 -26.20
N ILE A 440 15.01 17.77 -25.60
CA ILE A 440 14.27 16.73 -24.90
C ILE A 440 13.54 15.86 -25.92
N PRO A 441 13.70 14.54 -25.89
CA PRO A 441 12.99 13.67 -26.81
C PRO A 441 11.48 13.92 -26.75
N ALA A 442 10.83 14.03 -27.92
CA ALA A 442 9.38 14.24 -28.02
C ALA A 442 8.54 13.16 -27.31
N SER A 443 9.15 12.02 -26.95
CA SER A 443 8.55 10.97 -26.14
C SER A 443 8.47 11.29 -24.65
N THR A 444 9.23 12.28 -24.15
CA THR A 444 9.28 12.63 -22.75
C THR A 444 8.23 13.71 -22.47
N LYS A 445 7.11 13.33 -21.86
CA LYS A 445 6.05 14.29 -21.50
C LYS A 445 6.23 14.91 -20.11
N TYR A 446 6.98 14.26 -19.22
CA TYR A 446 7.07 14.63 -17.79
C TYR A 446 8.49 14.54 -17.25
N ILE A 447 8.84 15.48 -16.40
CA ILE A 447 10.09 15.47 -15.63
C ILE A 447 9.76 15.31 -14.15
N SER A 448 10.50 14.46 -13.45
CA SER A 448 10.38 14.32 -12.00
C SER A 448 10.71 15.64 -11.32
N CYS A 449 9.87 16.05 -10.37
CA CYS A 449 10.09 17.25 -9.58
C CYS A 449 9.76 16.99 -8.10
N ASN A 450 10.25 17.87 -7.25
CA ASN A 450 9.97 17.84 -5.82
C ASN A 450 9.32 19.16 -5.40
N ILE A 451 8.33 19.12 -4.54
CA ILE A 451 7.74 20.31 -3.93
C ILE A 451 8.63 20.73 -2.77
N VAL A 452 9.12 21.98 -2.81
CA VAL A 452 10.06 22.52 -1.83
C VAL A 452 9.33 23.14 -0.64
N ASN A 453 8.12 23.65 -0.85
CA ASN A 453 7.34 24.27 0.23
C ASN A 453 6.89 23.21 1.25
N SER A 454 7.27 23.43 2.51
CA SER A 454 6.82 22.61 3.63
C SER A 454 5.51 23.09 4.26
N ASN A 455 5.10 24.32 3.96
CA ASN A 455 3.93 24.97 4.54
C ASN A 455 2.96 25.41 3.46
N TYR A 456 1.68 25.29 3.74
CA TYR A 456 0.60 25.88 2.94
C TYR A 456 -0.34 26.66 3.84
N GLU A 457 -0.86 27.77 3.35
CA GLU A 457 -1.83 28.61 4.06
C GLU A 457 -3.11 28.71 3.25
N TYR A 458 -4.24 28.42 3.88
CA TYR A 458 -5.54 28.69 3.29
C TYR A 458 -5.94 30.14 3.58
N TYR A 459 -5.88 30.98 2.57
CA TYR A 459 -6.42 32.32 2.67
C TYR A 459 -7.90 32.33 2.27
N LYS A 460 -8.78 32.28 3.27
CA LYS A 460 -10.24 32.29 3.09
C LYS A 460 -10.80 33.68 3.31
N GLN A 461 -11.26 34.34 2.26
CA GLN A 461 -11.97 35.60 2.40
C GLN A 461 -13.41 35.37 2.86
N ARG A 462 -13.88 36.07 3.89
CA ARG A 462 -15.17 35.92 4.52
C ARG A 462 -16.39 36.03 3.56
N ASN A 463 -16.22 36.70 2.43
CA ASN A 463 -17.32 36.98 1.46
C ASN A 463 -17.12 36.30 0.10
N LYS A 464 -16.05 35.52 -0.09
CA LYS A 464 -15.76 34.82 -1.33
C LYS A 464 -15.16 33.49 -0.97
N ASN A 465 -15.89 32.40 -1.26
CA ASN A 465 -15.40 31.03 -1.06
C ASN A 465 -14.30 30.66 -2.07
N LEU A 466 -13.42 31.59 -2.39
CA LEU A 466 -12.35 31.42 -3.34
C LEU A 466 -11.01 31.45 -2.63
N ILE A 467 -10.14 30.52 -2.97
CA ILE A 467 -8.83 30.29 -2.37
C ILE A 467 -7.77 30.47 -3.45
N LYS A 468 -6.63 31.03 -3.11
CA LYS A 468 -5.47 31.13 -3.96
C LYS A 468 -4.27 30.52 -3.24
N GLN A 469 -3.47 29.73 -3.97
CA GLN A 469 -2.33 28.98 -3.43
C GLN A 469 -1.09 29.15 -4.32
N SER A 470 0.06 28.88 -3.74
CA SER A 470 1.33 28.84 -4.45
C SER A 470 2.21 27.71 -3.96
N ILE A 471 2.98 27.14 -4.85
CA ILE A 471 4.02 26.16 -4.53
C ILE A 471 5.32 26.54 -5.22
N THR A 472 6.42 26.10 -4.65
CA THR A 472 7.73 26.11 -5.29
C THR A 472 8.13 24.68 -5.59
N ILE A 473 8.44 24.40 -6.84
CA ILE A 473 8.97 23.11 -7.26
C ILE A 473 10.45 23.23 -7.61
N LYS A 474 11.16 22.12 -7.43
CA LYS A 474 12.54 21.92 -7.84
C LYS A 474 12.59 20.71 -8.76
N LEU A 475 13.29 20.79 -9.87
CA LEU A 475 13.55 19.63 -10.72
C LEU A 475 14.39 18.61 -9.94
N ALA A 476 14.10 17.32 -10.12
CA ALA A 476 14.74 16.25 -9.35
C ALA A 476 16.23 16.09 -9.67
N ASN A 477 16.65 16.53 -10.87
CA ASN A 477 18.05 16.51 -11.30
C ASN A 477 18.60 17.94 -11.38
N ASN A 478 19.81 18.13 -10.91
CA ASN A 478 20.55 19.37 -11.04
C ASN A 478 21.46 19.30 -12.26
N ASP A 479 21.58 20.42 -12.97
CA ASP A 479 22.57 20.52 -14.03
C ASP A 479 23.97 20.74 -13.42
N MET A 480 24.90 19.89 -13.84
CA MET A 480 26.31 20.08 -13.53
C MET A 480 26.98 20.81 -14.68
N VAL A 481 27.55 21.97 -14.39
CA VAL A 481 28.38 22.71 -15.35
C VAL A 481 29.82 22.30 -15.13
N ASN A 482 30.42 21.66 -16.13
CA ASN A 482 31.85 21.31 -16.08
C ASN A 482 32.69 22.54 -15.93
N GLY A 483 33.58 22.56 -14.93
CA GLY A 483 34.58 23.60 -14.72
C GLY A 483 35.82 23.42 -15.60
#